data_c3dc5c168deb7e65e04decff6bfd985d
#
_entry.id   c3dc5c168deb7e65e04decff6bfd985d
#
_cell.length_a   1.000
_cell.length_b   1.000
_cell.length_c   1.000
_cell.angle_alpha   90.00
_cell.angle_beta   90.00
_cell.angle_gamma   90.00
#
_symmetry.space_group_name_H-M   'P 1'
#
loop_
_entity.id
_entity.type
_entity.pdbx_description
1 polymer ?
#
loop_
_entity_poly.entity_id
_entity_poly.type
_entity_poly.pdbx_seq_one_letter_code
_entity_poly.pdbx_strand_id
1 'polypeptide(L)'
;QRVAIARSLITQPQIVLADEPTAALDYRNSEDLLNLFEDINLDGQTILMVTHSANAASHAKRVLFIKDGRIFHQLYKAGKSNQDFAKEISLNMSALLGGE
;
A
#
# COMPACT_ATOMS: atom_id res chain seq x y z
N GLN A 1 -14.14 -3.62 3.96
CA GLN A 1 -13.06 -2.63 3.79
C GLN A 1 -13.60 -1.26 3.36
N ARG A 2 -14.42 -1.24 2.33
CA ARG A 2 -14.97 0.04 1.84
C ARG A 2 -15.85 0.73 2.86
N VAL A 3 -16.64 -0.03 3.60
CA VAL A 3 -17.50 0.53 4.63
C VAL A 3 -16.66 1.14 5.76
N ALA A 4 -15.59 0.46 6.17
CA ALA A 4 -14.70 0.97 7.20
C ALA A 4 -14.00 2.26 6.75
N ILE A 5 -13.58 2.31 5.47
CA ILE A 5 -12.94 3.50 4.91
C ILE A 5 -13.92 4.67 4.87
N ALA A 6 -15.17 4.41 4.44
CA ALA A 6 -16.19 5.45 4.39
C ALA A 6 -16.47 6.03 5.78
N ARG A 7 -16.53 5.17 6.79
CA ARG A 7 -16.70 5.64 8.18
C ARG A 7 -15.53 6.50 8.63
N SER A 8 -14.30 6.09 8.28
CA SER A 8 -13.11 6.87 8.60
C SER A 8 -13.18 8.25 7.97
N LEU A 9 -13.64 8.34 6.73
CA LEU A 9 -13.77 9.62 6.05
C LEU A 9 -14.83 10.51 6.68
N ILE A 10 -15.95 9.92 7.14
CA ILE A 10 -16.99 10.67 7.80
C ILE A 10 -16.48 11.32 9.08
N THR A 11 -15.66 10.59 9.83
CA THR A 11 -15.05 11.12 11.06
C THR A 11 -13.84 12.00 10.79
N GLN A 12 -13.40 12.06 9.52
CA GLN A 12 -12.25 12.85 9.07
C GLN A 12 -11.00 12.61 9.90
N PRO A 13 -10.55 11.35 10.04
CA PRO A 13 -9.32 11.08 10.78
C PRO A 13 -8.12 11.64 10.03
N GLN A 14 -7.06 11.92 10.74
CA GLN A 14 -5.82 12.40 10.10
C GLN A 14 -5.10 11.28 9.37
N ILE A 15 -5.25 10.03 9.81
CA ILE A 15 -4.63 8.87 9.18
C ILE A 15 -5.67 7.78 9.03
N VAL A 16 -5.73 7.19 7.84
CA VAL A 16 -6.52 6.00 7.58
C VAL A 16 -5.58 4.79 7.65
N LEU A 17 -5.91 3.83 8.49
CA LEU A 17 -5.13 2.60 8.63
C LEU A 17 -5.81 1.47 7.85
N ALA A 18 -5.04 0.76 7.03
CA ALA A 18 -5.55 -0.35 6.24
C ALA A 18 -4.58 -1.54 6.38
N ASP A 19 -5.05 -2.63 6.97
CA ASP A 19 -4.26 -3.83 7.23
C ASP A 19 -4.67 -4.92 6.25
N GLU A 20 -3.77 -5.26 5.31
CA GLU A 20 -4.02 -6.23 4.25
C GLU A 20 -5.37 -6.00 3.57
N PRO A 21 -5.63 -4.79 3.07
CA PRO A 21 -6.99 -4.42 2.64
C PRO A 21 -7.50 -5.18 1.43
N THR A 22 -6.62 -5.79 0.64
CA THR A 22 -7.01 -6.52 -0.56
C THR A 22 -6.94 -8.04 -0.39
N ALA A 23 -6.61 -8.54 0.80
CA ALA A 23 -6.34 -9.96 1.00
C ALA A 23 -7.50 -10.88 0.65
N ALA A 24 -8.74 -10.44 0.86
CA ALA A 24 -9.93 -11.24 0.60
C ALA A 24 -10.64 -10.86 -0.71
N LEU A 25 -10.03 -10.02 -1.53
CA LEU A 25 -10.65 -9.50 -2.74
C LEU A 25 -10.04 -10.14 -3.99
N ASP A 26 -10.86 -10.28 -5.05
CA ASP A 26 -10.34 -10.65 -6.35
C ASP A 26 -9.55 -9.49 -6.96
N TYR A 27 -8.90 -9.72 -8.10
CA TYR A 27 -8.03 -8.72 -8.72
C TYR A 27 -8.78 -7.41 -9.00
N ARG A 28 -9.96 -7.51 -9.60
CA ARG A 28 -10.72 -6.32 -10.00
C ARG A 28 -11.15 -5.48 -8.80
N ASN A 29 -11.68 -6.14 -7.78
CA ASN A 29 -12.10 -5.44 -6.57
C ASN A 29 -10.91 -4.88 -5.82
N SER A 30 -9.77 -5.58 -5.85
CA SER A 30 -8.53 -5.08 -5.27
C SER A 30 -8.09 -3.79 -5.95
N GLU A 31 -8.09 -3.75 -7.29
CA GLU A 31 -7.69 -2.56 -8.02
C GLU A 31 -8.64 -1.40 -7.76
N ASP A 32 -9.95 -1.66 -7.70
CA ASP A 32 -10.93 -0.62 -7.38
C ASP A 32 -10.66 0.00 -6.00
N LEU A 33 -10.37 -0.84 -5.01
CA LEU A 33 -10.08 -0.37 -3.66
C LEU A 33 -8.78 0.43 -3.62
N LEU A 34 -7.74 -0.06 -4.28
CA LEU A 34 -6.44 0.63 -4.30
C LEU A 34 -6.53 1.98 -5.01
N ASN A 35 -7.31 2.05 -6.09
CA ASN A 35 -7.56 3.32 -6.78
C ASN A 35 -8.32 4.29 -5.88
N LEU A 36 -9.25 3.78 -5.09
CA LEU A 36 -9.96 4.60 -4.11
C LEU A 36 -8.98 5.18 -3.09
N PHE A 37 -8.03 4.38 -2.60
CA PHE A 37 -7.01 4.87 -1.69
C PHE A 37 -6.17 5.98 -2.33
N GLU A 38 -5.80 5.82 -3.61
CA GLU A 38 -5.05 6.87 -4.30
C GLU A 38 -5.85 8.17 -4.35
N ASP A 39 -7.14 8.08 -4.68
CA ASP A 39 -8.01 9.27 -4.74
C ASP A 39 -8.13 9.95 -3.38
N ILE A 40 -8.33 9.18 -2.33
CA ILE A 40 -8.43 9.70 -0.97
C ILE A 40 -7.13 10.40 -0.57
N ASN A 41 -6.01 9.81 -0.92
CA ASN A 41 -4.70 10.40 -0.62
C ASN A 41 -4.48 11.71 -1.39
N LEU A 42 -4.92 11.77 -2.64
CA LEU A 42 -4.84 13.00 -3.44
C LEU A 42 -5.66 14.12 -2.83
N ASP A 43 -6.74 13.79 -2.15
CA ASP A 43 -7.57 14.77 -1.45
C ASP A 43 -6.98 15.22 -0.11
N GLY A 44 -5.77 14.78 0.19
CA GLY A 44 -5.05 15.23 1.39
C GLY A 44 -5.09 14.28 2.58
N GLN A 45 -5.70 13.10 2.42
CA GLN A 45 -5.78 12.13 3.49
C GLN A 45 -4.54 11.25 3.50
N THR A 46 -3.89 11.12 4.65
CA THR A 46 -2.77 10.20 4.80
C THR A 46 -3.30 8.78 5.00
N ILE A 47 -2.72 7.83 4.26
CA ILE A 47 -3.10 6.42 4.36
C ILE A 47 -1.86 5.61 4.69
N LEU A 48 -1.96 4.80 5.74
CA LEU A 48 -0.93 3.83 6.09
C LEU A 48 -1.48 2.44 5.83
N MET A 49 -0.86 1.73 4.89
CA MET A 49 -1.30 0.40 4.50
C MET A 49 -0.24 -0.62 4.88
N VAL A 50 -0.66 -1.72 5.50
CA VAL A 50 0.20 -2.85 5.79
C VAL A 50 -0.18 -3.98 4.84
N THR A 51 0.79 -4.49 4.08
CA THR A 51 0.50 -5.52 3.09
C THR A 51 1.73 -6.35 2.76
N HIS A 52 1.52 -7.59 2.31
CA HIS A 52 2.55 -8.45 1.74
C HIS A 52 2.47 -8.47 0.21
N SER A 53 1.56 -7.70 -0.37
CA SER A 53 1.35 -7.68 -1.81
C SER A 53 2.15 -6.55 -2.45
N ALA A 54 3.05 -6.89 -3.36
CA ALA A 54 3.80 -5.88 -4.12
C ALA A 54 2.86 -5.03 -4.98
N ASN A 55 1.81 -5.64 -5.53
CA ASN A 55 0.83 -4.89 -6.32
C ASN A 55 0.09 -3.86 -5.48
N ALA A 56 -0.37 -4.24 -4.28
CA ALA A 56 -1.03 -3.31 -3.40
C ALA A 56 -0.07 -2.18 -3.00
N ALA A 57 1.15 -2.52 -2.61
CA ALA A 57 2.15 -1.54 -2.20
C ALA A 57 2.52 -0.57 -3.32
N SER A 58 2.43 -0.99 -4.57
CA SER A 58 2.80 -0.16 -5.72
C SER A 58 1.92 1.07 -5.88
N HIS A 59 0.75 1.09 -5.25
CA HIS A 59 -0.14 2.25 -5.29
C HIS A 59 0.26 3.33 -4.28
N ALA A 60 1.22 3.04 -3.40
CA ALA A 60 1.70 3.99 -2.42
C ALA A 60 2.79 4.88 -3.00
N LYS A 61 2.97 6.05 -2.40
CA LYS A 61 4.06 6.96 -2.78
C LYS A 61 5.38 6.53 -2.16
N ARG A 62 5.33 5.84 -1.02
CA ARG A 62 6.50 5.43 -0.28
C ARG A 62 6.24 4.06 0.34
N VAL A 63 7.21 3.18 0.24
CA VAL A 63 7.11 1.82 0.78
C VAL A 63 8.23 1.60 1.78
N LEU A 64 7.86 1.12 2.97
CA LEU A 64 8.80 0.77 4.02
C LEU A 64 8.82 -0.74 4.17
N PHE A 65 10.02 -1.31 4.15
CA PHE A 65 10.20 -2.75 4.35
C PHE A 65 10.55 -2.98 5.81
N ILE A 66 9.72 -3.76 6.51
CA ILE A 66 9.86 -4.00 7.94
C ILE A 66 10.13 -5.48 8.18
N LYS A 67 11.11 -5.77 9.02
CA LYS A 67 11.42 -7.12 9.46
C LYS A 67 11.88 -7.05 10.90
N ASP A 68 11.35 -7.94 11.74
CA ASP A 68 11.70 -8.01 13.16
C ASP A 68 11.55 -6.67 13.87
N GLY A 69 10.48 -5.93 13.53
CA GLY A 69 10.18 -4.64 14.15
C GLY A 69 11.04 -3.48 13.70
N ARG A 70 11.86 -3.67 12.67
CA ARG A 70 12.78 -2.63 12.19
C ARG A 70 12.55 -2.34 10.72
N ILE A 71 12.78 -1.09 10.33
CA ILE A 71 12.74 -0.69 8.92
C ILE A 71 14.10 -1.02 8.30
N PHE A 72 14.10 -1.94 7.33
CA PHE A 72 15.32 -2.35 6.63
C PHE A 72 15.63 -1.50 5.43
N HIS A 73 14.59 -1.03 4.75
CA HIS A 73 14.74 -0.40 3.46
C HIS A 73 13.50 0.42 3.16
N GLN A 74 13.64 1.40 2.28
CA GLN A 74 12.49 2.16 1.83
C GLN A 74 12.66 2.53 0.38
N LEU A 75 11.52 2.63 -0.32
CA LEU A 75 11.48 3.00 -1.72
C LEU A 75 10.48 4.12 -1.91
N TYR A 76 10.78 5.02 -2.83
CA TYR A 76 9.88 6.09 -3.25
C TYR A 76 9.44 5.83 -4.68
N LYS A 77 8.14 5.98 -4.93
CA LYS A 77 7.58 5.74 -6.25
C LYS A 77 8.09 6.77 -7.26
N ALA A 78 8.11 8.03 -6.84
CA ALA A 78 8.48 9.15 -7.72
C ALA A 78 7.64 9.10 -9.00
N GLY A 79 8.25 9.17 -10.18
CA GLY A 79 7.52 9.17 -11.45
C GLY A 79 7.26 7.80 -12.05
N LYS A 80 7.50 6.71 -11.30
CA LYS A 80 7.32 5.36 -11.82
C LYS A 80 5.85 5.00 -11.98
N SER A 81 5.54 4.15 -12.95
CA SER A 81 4.21 3.57 -13.06
C SER A 81 4.00 2.57 -11.93
N ASN A 82 2.74 2.25 -11.66
CA ASN A 82 2.43 1.22 -10.66
C ASN A 82 3.09 -0.11 -11.02
N GLN A 83 3.09 -0.47 -12.29
CA GLN A 83 3.68 -1.73 -12.75
C GLN A 83 5.19 -1.77 -12.50
N ASP A 84 5.90 -0.70 -12.85
CA ASP A 84 7.34 -0.63 -12.66
C ASP A 84 7.69 -0.61 -11.17
N PHE A 85 6.91 0.11 -10.38
CA PHE A 85 7.14 0.17 -8.94
C PHE A 85 6.87 -1.19 -8.29
N ALA A 86 5.83 -1.90 -8.74
CA ALA A 86 5.54 -3.25 -8.23
C ALA A 86 6.70 -4.21 -8.50
N LYS A 87 7.33 -4.12 -9.67
CA LYS A 87 8.50 -4.93 -9.99
C LYS A 87 9.66 -4.62 -9.06
N GLU A 88 9.91 -3.35 -8.81
CA GLU A 88 10.98 -2.92 -7.92
C GLU A 88 10.72 -3.43 -6.49
N ILE A 89 9.50 -3.30 -6.01
CA ILE A 89 9.10 -3.77 -4.69
C ILE A 89 9.31 -5.29 -4.60
N SER A 90 8.84 -6.02 -5.61
CA SER A 90 8.95 -7.48 -5.63
C SER A 90 10.39 -7.95 -5.59
N LEU A 91 11.27 -7.30 -6.35
CA LEU A 91 12.69 -7.62 -6.35
C LEU A 91 13.32 -7.37 -4.97
N ASN A 92 12.96 -6.27 -4.32
CA ASN A 92 13.46 -5.95 -3.00
C ASN A 92 12.93 -6.93 -1.94
N MET A 93 11.67 -7.32 -2.05
CA MET A 93 11.11 -8.32 -1.15
C MET A 93 11.87 -9.64 -1.25
N SER A 94 12.13 -10.10 -2.46
CA SER A 94 12.89 -11.33 -2.69
C SER A 94 14.31 -11.22 -2.11
N ALA A 95 14.98 -10.10 -2.32
CA ALA A 95 16.34 -9.91 -1.82
C ALA A 95 16.37 -9.87 -0.30
N LEU A 96 15.40 -9.22 0.33
CA LEU A 96 15.39 -9.06 1.79
C LEU A 96 14.90 -10.31 2.52
N LEU A 97 13.98 -11.06 1.92
CA LEU A 97 13.39 -12.23 2.55
C LEU A 97 14.03 -13.54 2.08
N GLY A 98 14.45 -13.59 0.83
CA GLY A 98 15.04 -14.79 0.24
C GLY A 98 16.54 -14.91 0.41
N GLY A 99 17.21 -13.83 0.82
CA GLY A 99 18.66 -13.82 0.97
C GLY A 99 19.15 -14.40 2.27
N GLU A 100 18.28 -15.00 3.02
CA GLU A 100 18.64 -15.62 4.29
C GLU A 100 19.19 -17.06 4.11
#